data_1bfbe679333f9772a30f1aa20c2b5718
#
_entry.id   1bfbe679333f9772a30f1aa20c2b5718
#
_cell.length_a   1.000
_cell.length_b   1.000
_cell.length_c   1.000
_cell.angle_alpha   90.00
_cell.angle_beta   90.00
_cell.angle_gamma   90.00
#
_symmetry.space_group_name_H-M   'P 1'
#
loop_
_entity.id
_entity.type
_entity.pdbx_description
1 polymer ?
#
loop_
_entity_poly.entity_id
_entity_poly.type
_entity_poly.pdbx_seq_one_letter_code
_entity_poly.pdbx_strand_id
1 'polypeptide(L)'
;IVCSLVGSEMCIRDRVMALLVGLFGALCLCYSYGTYLGLILVWACPPLALQWGLGSQVLIQSFKTWAPLWIGFSAYLCIADSYAISEGIWSITLATRTGIGVGHLPIEEILFFSLTNLFVLQGLCLWRAWRGDQS
;
A
#
# COMPACT_ATOMS: atom_id res chain seq x y z
N ILE A 1 -11.15 13.61 13.60
CA ILE A 1 -11.81 14.93 13.50
C ILE A 1 -12.51 15.05 12.15
N VAL A 2 -11.77 14.88 11.05
CA VAL A 2 -12.36 14.92 9.69
C VAL A 2 -13.40 13.80 9.53
N CYS A 3 -13.18 12.65 10.12
CA CYS A 3 -14.11 11.53 10.09
C CYS A 3 -15.46 11.85 10.71
N SER A 4 -15.50 12.60 11.78
CA SER A 4 -16.75 12.97 12.44
C SER A 4 -17.56 13.99 11.63
N LEU A 5 -16.90 14.77 10.76
CA LEU A 5 -17.55 15.78 9.92
C LEU A 5 -18.09 15.20 8.61
N VAL A 6 -17.49 14.13 8.12
CA VAL A 6 -17.72 13.64 6.75
C VAL A 6 -18.55 12.36 6.69
N GLY A 7 -18.70 11.69 7.82
CA GLY A 7 -19.44 10.44 7.88
C GLY A 7 -18.66 9.42 8.68
N SER A 8 -19.07 9.26 9.94
CA SER A 8 -18.43 8.33 10.86
C SER A 8 -18.47 6.88 10.36
N GLU A 9 -19.52 6.52 9.58
CA GLU A 9 -19.67 5.15 9.07
C GLU A 9 -18.56 4.76 8.10
N MET A 10 -18.20 5.64 7.17
CA MET A 10 -17.10 5.37 6.22
C MET A 10 -15.76 5.23 6.95
N CYS A 11 -15.50 6.08 7.94
CA CYS A 11 -14.28 6.02 8.73
C CYS A 11 -14.20 4.75 9.58
N ILE A 12 -15.32 4.33 10.18
CA ILE A 12 -15.38 3.08 10.95
C ILE A 12 -15.11 1.90 10.04
N ARG A 13 -15.73 1.86 8.87
CA ARG A 13 -15.51 0.80 7.89
C ARG A 13 -14.05 0.74 7.46
N ASP A 14 -13.45 1.88 7.16
CA ASP A 14 -12.05 1.96 6.73
C ASP A 14 -11.11 1.49 7.85
N ARG A 15 -11.39 1.89 9.09
CA ARG A 15 -10.61 1.43 10.25
C ARG A 15 -10.74 -0.06 10.46
N VAL A 16 -11.96 -0.60 10.35
CA VAL A 16 -12.20 -2.05 10.47
C VAL A 16 -11.46 -2.79 9.38
N MET A 17 -11.50 -2.33 8.14
CA MET A 17 -10.77 -2.93 7.03
C MET A 17 -9.25 -2.91 7.27
N ALA A 18 -8.72 -1.79 7.73
CA ALA A 18 -7.29 -1.67 8.04
C ALA A 18 -6.89 -2.62 9.17
N LEU A 19 -7.73 -2.73 10.21
CA LEU A 19 -7.48 -3.65 11.33
C LEU A 19 -7.53 -5.11 10.87
N LEU A 20 -8.47 -5.46 9.98
CA LEU A 20 -8.59 -6.82 9.44
C LEU A 20 -7.36 -7.17 8.60
N VAL A 21 -6.90 -6.26 7.74
CA VAL A 21 -5.70 -6.48 6.93
C VAL A 21 -4.46 -6.58 7.83
N GLY A 22 -4.36 -5.73 8.84
CA GLY A 22 -3.27 -5.79 9.82
C GLY A 22 -3.27 -7.10 10.60
N LEU A 23 -4.45 -7.58 11.01
CA LEU A 23 -4.58 -8.87 11.68
C LEU A 23 -4.17 -10.02 10.76
N PHE A 24 -4.60 -9.98 9.50
CA PHE A 24 -4.19 -10.97 8.50
C PHE A 24 -2.66 -10.96 8.32
N GLY A 25 -2.05 -9.76 8.23
CA GLY A 25 -0.60 -9.64 8.17
C GLY A 25 0.09 -10.22 9.40
N ALA A 26 -0.44 -9.95 10.60
CA ALA A 26 0.09 -10.51 11.84
C ALA A 26 -0.02 -12.03 11.86
N LEU A 27 -1.14 -12.58 11.37
CA LEU A 27 -1.30 -14.03 11.24
C LEU A 27 -0.29 -14.63 10.26
N CYS A 28 0.01 -13.93 9.15
CA CYS A 28 1.04 -14.36 8.20
C CYS A 28 2.42 -14.44 8.84
N LEU A 29 2.71 -13.62 9.84
CA LEU A 29 3.98 -13.68 10.57
C LEU A 29 4.16 -14.97 11.37
N CYS A 30 3.05 -15.66 11.69
CA CYS A 30 3.11 -16.96 12.38
C CYS A 30 3.62 -18.08 11.47
N TYR A 31 3.62 -17.87 10.16
CA TYR A 31 4.09 -18.85 9.18
C TYR A 31 5.38 -18.34 8.53
N SER A 32 6.40 -19.20 8.45
CA SER A 32 7.69 -18.81 7.90
C SER A 32 7.59 -18.31 6.45
N TYR A 33 6.74 -18.93 5.64
CA TYR A 33 6.56 -18.56 4.24
C TYR A 33 5.80 -17.24 4.07
N GLY A 34 5.05 -16.81 5.08
CA GLY A 34 4.30 -15.57 5.04
C GLY A 34 4.96 -14.40 5.78
N THR A 35 6.17 -14.58 6.30
CA THR A 35 6.82 -13.56 7.12
C THR A 35 7.02 -12.24 6.39
N TYR A 36 7.53 -12.29 5.17
CA TYR A 36 7.79 -11.09 4.40
C TYR A 36 6.49 -10.36 4.04
N LEU A 37 5.49 -11.10 3.57
CA LEU A 37 4.17 -10.55 3.28
C LEU A 37 3.53 -9.96 4.54
N GLY A 38 3.63 -10.66 5.66
CA GLY A 38 3.11 -10.20 6.94
C GLY A 38 3.74 -8.89 7.39
N LEU A 39 5.05 -8.77 7.25
CA LEU A 39 5.78 -7.54 7.59
C LEU A 39 5.31 -6.36 6.74
N ILE A 40 5.14 -6.57 5.43
CA ILE A 40 4.66 -5.54 4.52
C ILE A 40 3.26 -5.08 4.95
N LEU A 41 2.35 -6.00 5.20
CA LEU A 41 0.97 -5.67 5.55
C LEU A 41 0.87 -4.97 6.92
N VAL A 42 1.61 -5.45 7.92
CA VAL A 42 1.62 -4.84 9.25
C VAL A 42 2.20 -3.42 9.17
N TRP A 43 3.26 -3.23 8.38
CA TRP A 43 3.86 -1.92 8.18
C TRP A 43 2.93 -0.96 7.42
N ALA A 44 2.20 -1.47 6.43
CA ALA A 44 1.38 -0.64 5.55
C ALA A 44 0.06 -0.18 6.18
N CYS A 45 -0.51 -0.98 7.09
CA CYS A 45 -1.83 -0.70 7.64
C CYS A 45 -1.94 0.63 8.39
N PRO A 46 -1.02 0.99 9.33
CA PRO A 46 -1.14 2.26 10.05
C PRO A 46 -1.11 3.49 9.14
N PRO A 47 -0.18 3.63 8.18
CA PRO A 47 -0.20 4.77 7.27
C PRO A 47 -1.45 4.84 6.40
N LEU A 48 -1.93 3.70 5.89
CA LEU A 48 -3.17 3.67 5.09
C LEU A 48 -4.38 4.09 5.92
N ALA A 49 -4.50 3.55 7.12
CA ALA A 49 -5.59 3.92 8.03
C ALA A 49 -5.57 5.41 8.35
N LEU A 50 -4.38 5.97 8.55
CA LEU A 50 -4.22 7.40 8.81
C LEU A 50 -4.64 8.25 7.61
N GLN A 51 -4.15 7.93 6.41
CA GLN A 51 -4.47 8.67 5.20
C GLN A 51 -5.97 8.66 4.90
N TRP A 52 -6.59 7.49 4.96
CA TRP A 52 -8.03 7.36 4.69
C TRP A 52 -8.87 7.95 5.84
N GLY A 53 -8.37 7.90 7.05
CA GLY A 53 -9.03 8.53 8.19
C GLY A 53 -9.00 10.06 8.14
N LEU A 54 -7.93 10.64 7.58
CA LEU A 54 -7.78 12.09 7.50
C LEU A 54 -8.46 12.71 6.28
N GLY A 55 -8.54 12.00 5.16
CA GLY A 55 -9.03 12.63 3.94
C GLY A 55 -9.58 11.68 2.90
N SER A 56 -10.41 10.72 3.29
CA SER A 56 -11.00 9.75 2.36
C SER A 56 -11.74 10.42 1.20
N GLN A 57 -12.47 11.53 1.46
CA GLN A 57 -13.17 12.24 0.40
C GLN A 57 -12.22 12.85 -0.62
N VAL A 58 -11.11 13.44 -0.15
CA VAL A 58 -10.10 14.01 -1.04
C VAL A 58 -9.51 12.92 -1.91
N LEU A 59 -9.21 11.76 -1.32
CA LEU A 59 -8.63 10.64 -2.07
C LEU A 59 -9.61 10.10 -3.11
N ILE A 60 -10.88 9.97 -2.78
CA ILE A 60 -11.92 9.50 -3.71
C ILE A 60 -12.09 10.50 -4.85
N GLN A 61 -12.17 11.79 -4.55
CA GLN A 61 -12.32 12.83 -5.57
C GLN A 61 -11.11 12.94 -6.49
N SER A 62 -9.91 12.69 -5.95
CA SER A 62 -8.66 12.77 -6.69
C SER A 62 -8.26 11.44 -7.34
N PHE A 63 -9.12 10.44 -7.29
CA PHE A 63 -8.82 9.09 -7.78
C PHE A 63 -8.33 9.09 -9.23
N LYS A 64 -8.98 9.86 -10.10
CA LYS A 64 -8.61 9.95 -11.52
C LYS A 64 -7.22 10.55 -11.73
N THR A 65 -6.72 11.29 -10.74
CA THR A 65 -5.40 11.92 -10.80
C THR A 65 -4.30 10.99 -10.31
N TRP A 66 -4.50 10.39 -9.14
CA TRP A 66 -3.42 9.59 -8.53
C TRP A 66 -3.40 8.13 -9.01
N ALA A 67 -4.55 7.55 -9.38
CA ALA A 67 -4.60 6.14 -9.75
C ALA A 67 -3.79 5.80 -11.01
N PRO A 68 -3.86 6.57 -12.13
CA PRO A 68 -3.01 6.30 -13.29
C PRO A 68 -1.52 6.41 -12.97
N LEU A 69 -1.14 7.39 -12.16
CA LEU A 69 0.26 7.57 -11.72
C LEU A 69 0.70 6.39 -10.85
N TRP A 70 -0.16 5.94 -9.95
CA TRP A 70 0.10 4.78 -9.11
C TRP A 70 0.36 3.53 -9.94
N ILE A 71 -0.51 3.26 -10.92
CA ILE A 71 -0.37 2.10 -11.81
C ILE A 71 0.93 2.21 -12.63
N GLY A 72 1.21 3.39 -13.19
CA GLY A 72 2.39 3.62 -14.02
C GLY A 72 3.69 3.44 -13.26
N PHE A 73 3.82 4.07 -12.10
CA PHE A 73 5.04 3.96 -11.30
C PHE A 73 5.22 2.55 -10.72
N SER A 74 4.13 1.92 -10.30
CA SER A 74 4.19 0.54 -9.77
C SER A 74 4.62 -0.43 -10.86
N ALA A 75 4.05 -0.31 -12.06
CA ALA A 75 4.43 -1.15 -13.20
C ALA A 75 5.90 -0.95 -13.57
N TYR A 76 6.36 0.30 -13.61
CA TYR A 76 7.76 0.61 -13.90
C TYR A 76 8.70 -0.05 -12.91
N LEU A 77 8.43 0.08 -11.62
CA LEU A 77 9.28 -0.51 -10.59
C LEU A 77 9.24 -2.03 -10.62
N CYS A 78 8.07 -2.62 -10.87
CA CYS A 78 7.94 -4.07 -10.99
C CYS A 78 8.74 -4.61 -12.18
N ILE A 79 8.70 -3.93 -13.32
CA ILE A 79 9.47 -4.33 -14.50
C ILE A 79 10.97 -4.24 -14.22
N ALA A 80 11.42 -3.12 -13.64
CA ALA A 80 12.82 -2.91 -13.29
C ALA A 80 13.31 -3.97 -12.31
N ASP A 81 12.52 -4.28 -11.29
CA ASP A 81 12.87 -5.28 -10.29
C ASP A 81 12.89 -6.69 -10.87
N SER A 82 11.91 -7.03 -11.70
CA SER A 82 11.89 -8.32 -12.40
C SER A 82 13.15 -8.51 -13.25
N TYR A 83 13.57 -7.46 -13.95
CA TYR A 83 14.82 -7.49 -14.70
C TYR A 83 16.04 -7.72 -13.79
N ALA A 84 16.10 -6.99 -12.67
CA ALA A 84 17.21 -7.13 -11.73
C ALA A 84 17.28 -8.54 -11.13
N ILE A 85 16.15 -9.15 -10.81
CA ILE A 85 16.10 -10.53 -10.31
C ILE A 85 16.54 -11.51 -11.40
N SER A 86 16.08 -11.32 -12.65
CA SER A 86 16.43 -12.21 -13.76
C SER A 86 17.93 -12.18 -14.08
N GLU A 87 18.58 -11.03 -13.88
CA GLU A 87 20.03 -10.87 -14.10
C GLU A 87 20.86 -11.29 -12.87
N GLY A 88 20.21 -11.74 -11.81
CA GLY A 88 20.90 -12.21 -10.61
C GLY A 88 21.54 -11.10 -9.78
N ILE A 89 21.12 -9.84 -9.96
CA ILE A 89 21.63 -8.71 -9.19
C ILE A 89 21.32 -8.89 -7.71
N TRP A 90 20.09 -9.38 -7.42
CA TRP A 90 19.67 -9.71 -6.06
C TRP A 90 18.56 -10.76 -6.09
N SER A 91 18.28 -11.36 -4.94
CA SER A 91 17.24 -12.39 -4.83
C SER A 91 16.62 -12.35 -3.44
N ILE A 92 15.38 -12.82 -3.35
CA ILE A 92 14.64 -12.92 -2.09
C ILE A 92 14.71 -14.36 -1.59
N THR A 93 14.95 -14.53 -0.29
CA THR A 93 15.02 -15.84 0.34
C THR A 93 13.70 -16.60 0.18
N LEU A 94 13.77 -17.81 -0.39
CA LEU A 94 12.60 -18.66 -0.62
C LEU A 94 11.85 -19.01 0.66
N ALA A 95 12.56 -19.10 1.78
CA ALA A 95 11.99 -19.52 3.06
C ALA A 95 11.00 -18.51 3.64
N THR A 96 11.07 -17.21 3.27
CA THR A 96 10.23 -16.15 3.84
C THR A 96 9.16 -15.64 2.89
N ARG A 97 9.18 -16.05 1.63
CA ARG A 97 8.20 -15.62 0.64
C ARG A 97 7.12 -16.69 0.44
N THR A 98 5.94 -16.26 -0.02
CA THR A 98 4.80 -17.16 -0.23
C THR A 98 4.99 -18.13 -1.41
N GLY A 99 5.95 -17.86 -2.29
CA GLY A 99 6.15 -18.62 -3.51
C GLY A 99 5.24 -18.23 -4.66
N ILE A 100 4.34 -17.27 -4.43
CA ILE A 100 3.45 -16.73 -5.46
C ILE A 100 4.15 -15.56 -6.14
N GLY A 101 4.05 -15.48 -7.46
CA GLY A 101 4.67 -14.37 -8.19
C GLY A 101 4.33 -14.40 -9.67
N VAL A 102 4.79 -13.37 -10.39
CA VAL A 102 4.63 -13.23 -11.82
C VAL A 102 6.03 -13.32 -12.45
N GLY A 103 6.30 -14.39 -13.19
CA GLY A 103 7.63 -14.63 -13.75
C GLY A 103 8.67 -14.73 -12.64
N HIS A 104 9.68 -13.88 -12.69
CA HIS A 104 10.74 -13.84 -11.68
C HIS A 104 10.41 -12.97 -10.47
N LEU A 105 9.31 -12.20 -10.52
CA LEU A 105 8.97 -11.21 -9.50
C LEU A 105 8.00 -11.82 -8.46
N PRO A 106 8.40 -11.89 -7.17
CA PRO A 106 7.49 -12.34 -6.11
C PRO A 106 6.34 -11.36 -5.89
N ILE A 107 5.18 -11.89 -5.45
CA ILE A 107 4.00 -11.08 -5.16
C ILE A 107 4.29 -10.05 -4.04
N GLU A 108 5.16 -10.38 -3.12
CA GLU A 108 5.55 -9.49 -2.03
C GLU A 108 6.20 -8.21 -2.54
N GLU A 109 7.02 -8.30 -3.57
CA GLU A 109 7.66 -7.12 -4.18
C GLU A 109 6.64 -6.28 -4.91
N ILE A 110 5.70 -6.91 -5.62
CA ILE A 110 4.60 -6.20 -6.29
C ILE A 110 3.79 -5.41 -5.27
N LEU A 111 3.43 -6.04 -4.15
CA LEU A 111 2.71 -5.38 -3.06
C LEU A 111 3.52 -4.25 -2.44
N PHE A 112 4.79 -4.46 -2.19
CA PHE A 112 5.67 -3.45 -1.62
C PHE A 112 5.72 -2.20 -2.48
N PHE A 113 5.98 -2.34 -3.77
CA PHE A 113 6.02 -1.20 -4.70
C PHE A 113 4.66 -0.52 -4.82
N SER A 114 3.59 -1.32 -4.92
CA SER A 114 2.23 -0.77 -5.01
C SER A 114 1.87 0.04 -3.77
N LEU A 115 2.13 -0.48 -2.59
CA LEU A 115 1.80 0.20 -1.34
C LEU A 115 2.66 1.44 -1.12
N THR A 116 3.96 1.37 -1.42
CA THR A 116 4.86 2.52 -1.29
C THR A 116 4.44 3.67 -2.20
N ASN A 117 4.16 3.37 -3.47
CA ASN A 117 3.69 4.37 -4.42
C ASN A 117 2.34 4.93 -4.04
N LEU A 118 1.45 4.08 -3.52
CA LEU A 118 0.14 4.48 -3.04
C LEU A 118 0.25 5.51 -1.91
N PHE A 119 1.12 5.25 -0.92
CA PHE A 119 1.35 6.18 0.20
C PHE A 119 1.85 7.54 -0.30
N VAL A 120 2.80 7.54 -1.21
CA VAL A 120 3.39 8.78 -1.73
C VAL A 120 2.34 9.59 -2.49
N LEU A 121 1.62 8.95 -3.41
CA LEU A 121 0.65 9.65 -4.25
C LEU A 121 -0.56 10.14 -3.45
N GLN A 122 -1.08 9.32 -2.56
CA GLN A 122 -2.19 9.71 -1.68
C GLN A 122 -1.75 10.80 -0.71
N GLY A 123 -0.55 10.68 -0.15
CA GLY A 123 0.02 11.70 0.72
C GLY A 123 0.18 13.04 0.02
N LEU A 124 0.64 13.04 -1.24
CA LEU A 124 0.75 14.25 -2.03
C LEU A 124 -0.62 14.87 -2.32
N CYS A 125 -1.63 14.05 -2.63
CA CYS A 125 -2.98 14.56 -2.85
C CYS A 125 -3.54 15.23 -1.59
N LEU A 126 -3.37 14.60 -0.44
CA LEU A 126 -3.80 15.15 0.84
C LEU A 126 -3.06 16.44 1.18
N TRP A 127 -1.76 16.46 0.98
CA TRP A 127 -0.92 17.63 1.20
C TRP A 127 -1.35 18.81 0.32
N ARG A 128 -1.58 18.55 -0.96
CA ARG A 128 -2.02 19.60 -1.89
C ARG A 128 -3.39 20.15 -1.52
N ALA A 129 -4.31 19.27 -1.14
CA ALA A 129 -5.65 19.69 -0.70
C ALA A 129 -5.57 20.53 0.57
N TRP A 130 -4.74 20.11 1.52
CA TRP A 130 -4.55 20.85 2.78
C TRP A 130 -3.93 22.22 2.53
N ARG A 131 -2.94 22.30 1.64
CA ARG A 131 -2.33 23.60 1.28
C ARG A 131 -3.29 24.48 0.48
N GLY A 132 -4.13 23.88 -0.37
CA GLY A 132 -5.12 24.61 -1.15
C GLY A 132 -6.15 25.31 -0.28
N ASP A 133 -6.54 24.66 0.81
CA ASP A 133 -7.49 25.25 1.76
C ASP A 133 -6.91 26.45 2.51
N GLN A 134 -5.59 26.61 2.51
CA GLN A 134 -4.92 27.73 3.19
C GLN A 134 -4.60 28.89 2.23
N SER A 135 -4.77 28.69 0.97
CA SER A 135 -4.57 29.73 -0.04
C SER A 135 -5.92 30.31 -0.50
#